data_86815b77b142a7b0f6b655ace13bcfdf
#
_entry.id   86815b77b142a7b0f6b655ace13bcfdf
#
_cell.length_a   1.000
_cell.length_b   1.000
_cell.length_c   1.000
_cell.angle_alpha   90.00
_cell.angle_beta   90.00
_cell.angle_gamma   90.00
#
_symmetry.space_group_name_H-M   'P 1'
#
loop_
_entity.id
_entity.type
_entity.pdbx_description
1 polymer ?
#
loop_
_entity_poly.entity_id
_entity_poly.type
_entity_poly.pdbx_seq_one_letter_code
_entity_poly.pdbx_strand_id
1 'polypeptide(L)'
;MENKQIITGIDIGTTKIAVVIAEFTSEESQIHILGVGESPSKGLKKGVVVNMNQTVESLSIALSEAENQADIEVDQAFVGIT
;
A
#
# COMPACT_ATOMS: atom_id res chain seq x y z
N MET A 1 16.42 19.21 -13.91
CA MET A 1 15.21 18.38 -14.06
C MET A 1 14.94 17.66 -12.74
N GLU A 2 13.73 17.79 -12.22
CA GLU A 2 13.38 17.13 -10.98
C GLU A 2 13.27 15.61 -11.17
N ASN A 3 13.88 14.87 -10.25
CA ASN A 3 13.71 13.43 -10.22
C ASN A 3 12.56 13.10 -9.27
N LYS A 4 11.45 12.67 -9.85
CA LYS A 4 10.28 12.25 -9.10
C LYS A 4 10.24 10.73 -9.08
N GLN A 5 10.00 10.20 -7.90
CA GLN A 5 9.93 8.75 -7.71
C GLN A 5 8.63 8.41 -7.01
N ILE A 6 7.91 7.44 -7.56
CA ILE A 6 6.70 6.93 -6.91
C ILE A 6 7.10 5.78 -5.99
N ILE A 7 6.66 5.88 -4.76
CA ILE A 7 6.93 4.88 -3.73
C ILE A 7 5.59 4.37 -3.20
N THR A 8 5.45 3.07 -3.17
CA THR A 8 4.26 2.43 -2.59
C THR A 8 4.68 1.58 -1.41
N GLY A 9 4.05 1.81 -0.28
CA GLY A 9 4.23 1.01 0.92
C GLY A 9 2.95 0.27 1.25
N ILE A 10 3.09 -0.99 1.62
CA ILE A 10 1.98 -1.84 2.03
C ILE A 10 2.30 -2.40 3.41
N ASP A 11 1.40 -2.18 4.35
CA ASP A 11 1.49 -2.72 5.70
C ASP A 11 0.39 -3.77 5.88
N ILE A 12 0.81 -5.02 6.01
CA ILE A 12 -0.12 -6.14 6.23
C ILE A 12 -0.14 -6.43 7.72
N GLY A 13 -1.15 -5.89 8.39
CA GLY A 13 -1.34 -6.10 9.82
C GLY A 13 -2.38 -7.17 10.12
N THR A 14 -2.52 -7.51 11.37
CA THR A 14 -3.50 -8.52 11.82
C THR A 14 -4.92 -7.99 11.79
N THR A 15 -5.12 -6.69 11.95
CA THR A 15 -6.45 -6.06 11.96
C THR A 15 -6.78 -5.36 10.68
N LYS A 16 -5.80 -4.78 10.02
CA LYS A 16 -6.02 -4.05 8.76
C LYS A 16 -4.80 -4.16 7.84
N ILE A 17 -5.07 -3.96 6.56
CA ILE A 17 -4.05 -3.77 5.53
C ILE A 17 -4.12 -2.32 5.12
N ALA A 18 -2.99 -1.65 5.08
CA ALA A 18 -2.89 -0.26 4.67
C ALA A 18 -1.95 -0.13 3.48
N VAL A 19 -2.33 0.70 2.51
CA VAL A 19 -1.52 0.99 1.32
C VAL A 19 -1.34 2.50 1.24
N VAL A 20 -0.10 2.94 1.06
CA VAL A 20 0.21 4.36 0.89
C VAL A 20 1.00 4.51 -0.41
N ILE A 21 0.53 5.40 -1.28
CA ILE A 21 1.25 5.76 -2.51
C ILE A 21 1.74 7.19 -2.33
N ALA A 22 3.03 7.39 -2.50
CA ALA A 22 3.66 8.69 -2.30
C ALA A 22 4.59 9.03 -3.45
N GLU A 23 4.82 10.31 -3.63
CA GLU A 23 5.79 10.84 -4.58
C GLU A 23 6.93 11.48 -3.80
N PHE A 24 8.14 11.08 -4.11
CA PHE A 24 9.35 11.66 -3.55
C PHE A 24 10.03 12.53 -4.59
N THR A 25 10.34 13.78 -4.23
CA THR A 25 11.09 14.70 -5.07
C THR A 25 12.45 14.90 -4.45
N SER A 26 13.50 14.42 -5.12
CA SER A 26 14.85 14.42 -4.56
C SER A 26 15.43 15.81 -4.34
N GLU A 27 15.14 16.74 -5.24
CA GLU A 27 15.66 18.10 -5.13
C GLU A 27 15.11 18.84 -3.91
N GLU A 28 13.86 18.62 -3.58
CA GLU A 28 13.21 19.26 -2.44
C GLU A 28 13.25 18.39 -1.18
N SER A 29 13.68 17.15 -1.29
CA SER A 29 13.65 16.15 -0.21
C SER A 29 12.28 16.08 0.44
N GLN A 30 11.23 16.15 -0.40
CA GLN A 30 9.84 16.14 0.07
C GLN A 30 9.12 14.88 -0.38
N ILE A 31 8.21 14.44 0.48
CA ILE A 31 7.32 13.33 0.19
C ILE A 31 5.89 13.86 0.18
N HIS A 32 5.18 13.59 -0.92
CA HIS A 32 3.77 13.95 -1.07
C HIS A 32 2.94 12.67 -1.12
N ILE A 33 1.96 12.58 -0.24
CA ILE A 33 1.04 11.43 -0.24
C ILE A 33 0.03 11.63 -1.37
N LEU A 34 -0.01 10.68 -2.28
CA LEU A 34 -0.92 10.72 -3.44
C LEU A 34 -2.19 9.93 -3.21
N GLY A 35 -2.12 8.85 -2.46
CA GLY A 35 -3.28 8.03 -2.17
C GLY A 35 -3.05 7.11 -0.99
N VAL A 36 -4.13 6.81 -0.28
CA VAL A 36 -4.12 5.91 0.87
C VAL A 36 -5.32 4.99 0.76
N GLY A 37 -5.11 3.72 0.99
CA GLY A 37 -6.18 2.74 1.05
C GLY A 37 -6.06 1.89 2.29
N GLU A 38 -7.20 1.46 2.81
CA GLU A 38 -7.26 0.56 3.96
C GLU A 38 -8.35 -0.47 3.75
N SER A 39 -8.14 -1.65 4.31
CA SER A 39 -9.10 -2.73 4.28
C SER A 39 -8.95 -3.55 5.56
N PRO A 40 -10.04 -4.09 6.12
CA PRO A 40 -9.91 -5.05 7.21
C PRO A 40 -9.05 -6.22 6.77
N SER A 41 -8.11 -6.61 7.62
CA SER A 41 -7.24 -7.75 7.32
C SER A 41 -8.01 -9.05 7.54
N LYS A 42 -8.13 -9.83 6.48
CA LYS A 42 -8.74 -11.15 6.52
C LYS A 42 -7.71 -12.17 6.06
N GLY A 43 -7.82 -13.38 6.59
CA GLY A 43 -6.90 -14.46 6.19
C GLY A 43 -5.57 -14.47 6.91
N LEU A 44 -5.31 -13.50 7.81
CA LEU A 44 -4.13 -13.49 8.68
C LEU A 44 -4.54 -13.76 10.13
N LYS A 45 -3.67 -14.47 10.83
CA LYS A 45 -3.83 -14.70 12.26
C LYS A 45 -2.45 -14.69 12.89
N LYS A 46 -2.21 -13.72 13.80
CA LYS A 46 -0.91 -13.56 14.49
C LYS A 46 0.25 -13.44 13.49
N GLY A 47 0.05 -12.67 12.40
CA GLY A 47 1.07 -12.46 11.39
C GLY A 47 1.29 -13.62 10.44
N VAL A 48 0.47 -14.67 10.51
CA VAL A 48 0.56 -15.83 9.63
C VAL A 48 -0.63 -15.85 8.68
N VAL A 49 -0.37 -16.08 7.41
CA VAL A 49 -1.43 -16.20 6.41
C VAL A 49 -2.10 -17.55 6.58
N VAL A 50 -3.37 -17.56 7.01
CA VAL A 50 -4.16 -18.78 7.16
C VAL A 50 -5.15 -18.99 6.03
N ASN A 51 -5.43 -17.92 5.24
CA ASN A 51 -6.29 -18.00 4.06
C ASN A 51 -5.77 -17.01 3.01
N MET A 52 -5.09 -17.55 2.01
CA MET A 52 -4.45 -16.74 0.97
C MET A 52 -5.47 -15.94 0.16
N ASN A 53 -6.60 -16.54 -0.20
CA ASN A 53 -7.61 -15.88 -1.01
C ASN A 53 -8.20 -14.65 -0.28
N GLN A 54 -8.45 -14.77 1.01
CA GLN A 54 -8.96 -13.65 1.81
C GLN A 54 -7.92 -12.56 1.97
N THR A 55 -6.66 -12.92 2.14
CA THR A 55 -5.56 -11.96 2.25
C THR A 55 -5.41 -11.17 0.94
N VAL A 56 -5.43 -11.85 -0.20
CA VAL A 56 -5.34 -11.21 -1.52
C VAL A 56 -6.54 -10.28 -1.74
N GLU A 57 -7.73 -10.71 -1.37
CA GLU A 57 -8.94 -9.89 -1.50
C GLU A 57 -8.82 -8.61 -0.67
N SER A 58 -8.41 -8.72 0.58
CA SER A 58 -8.22 -7.56 1.46
C SER A 58 -7.17 -6.60 0.91
N LEU A 59 -6.05 -7.14 0.42
CA LEU A 59 -4.99 -6.33 -0.19
C LEU A 59 -5.50 -5.63 -1.44
N SER A 60 -6.25 -6.32 -2.30
CA SER A 60 -6.79 -5.75 -3.53
C SER A 60 -7.72 -4.57 -3.25
N ILE A 61 -8.54 -4.65 -2.21
CA ILE A 61 -9.43 -3.57 -1.83
C ILE A 61 -8.63 -2.33 -1.41
N ALA A 62 -7.65 -2.50 -0.51
CA ALA A 62 -6.82 -1.41 -0.03
C ALA A 62 -5.99 -0.78 -1.16
N LEU A 63 -5.41 -1.63 -2.02
CA LEU A 63 -4.60 -1.18 -3.14
C LEU A 63 -5.44 -0.40 -4.15
N SER A 64 -6.62 -0.90 -4.51
CA SER A 64 -7.51 -0.22 -5.45
C SER A 64 -7.93 1.15 -4.94
N GLU A 65 -8.22 1.28 -3.65
CA GLU A 65 -8.58 2.56 -3.05
C GLU A 65 -7.42 3.56 -3.17
N ALA A 66 -6.22 3.13 -2.83
CA ALA A 66 -5.04 4.00 -2.93
C ALA A 66 -4.74 4.39 -4.39
N GLU A 67 -4.83 3.43 -5.31
CA GLU A 67 -4.61 3.68 -6.74
C GLU A 67 -5.63 4.65 -7.32
N ASN A 68 -6.90 4.53 -6.93
CA ASN A 68 -7.95 5.43 -7.39
C ASN A 68 -7.70 6.87 -6.91
N GLN A 69 -7.27 7.04 -5.67
CA GLN A 69 -6.93 8.37 -5.15
C GLN A 69 -5.72 8.96 -5.83
N ALA A 70 -4.69 8.16 -6.06
CA ALA A 70 -3.44 8.60 -6.66
C ALA A 70 -3.53 8.74 -8.18
N ASP A 71 -4.51 8.12 -8.80
CA ASP A 71 -4.65 8.01 -10.26
C ASP A 71 -3.40 7.37 -10.90
N ILE A 72 -2.89 6.34 -10.24
CA ILE A 72 -1.66 5.63 -10.62
C ILE A 72 -1.90 4.14 -10.42
N GLU A 73 -1.40 3.32 -11.35
CA GLU A 73 -1.33 1.87 -11.17
C GLU A 73 0.01 1.53 -10.52
N VAL A 74 -0.04 0.71 -9.49
CA VAL A 74 1.15 0.28 -8.75
C VAL A 74 1.73 -0.97 -9.41
N ASP A 75 3.03 -0.93 -9.73
CA ASP A 75 3.75 -2.10 -10.25
C ASP A 75 4.85 -2.59 -9.31
N GLN A 76 5.25 -1.79 -8.35
CA GLN A 76 6.23 -2.16 -7.34
C GLN A 76 5.83 -1.62 -5.97
N ALA A 77 6.09 -2.38 -4.92
CA ALA A 77 5.76 -1.96 -3.57
C ALA A 77 6.74 -2.53 -2.56
N PHE A 78 6.93 -1.78 -1.47
CA PHE A 78 7.61 -2.28 -0.27
C PHE A 78 6.54 -2.82 0.68
N VAL A 79 6.71 -4.06 1.13
CA VAL A 79 5.70 -4.74 1.95
C VAL A 79 6.28 -5.04 3.33
N GLY A 80 5.55 -4.63 4.37
CA GLY A 80 5.84 -4.99 5.74
C GLY A 80 4.70 -5.82 6.31
N ILE A 81 5.04 -6.76 7.18
CA ILE A 81 4.05 -7.59 7.88
C ILE A 81 4.23 -7.35 9.37
N THR A 82 3.15 -6.95 10.04
CA THR A 82 3.20 -6.60 11.47
C THR A 82 2.20 -7.39 12.33
#